data_bf5ec010d9964cdadb3ec34fe15c02bd
#
_entry.id   bf5ec010d9964cdadb3ec34fe15c02bd
#
_cell.length_a   1.000
_cell.length_b   1.000
_cell.length_c   1.000
_cell.angle_alpha   90.00
_cell.angle_beta   90.00
_cell.angle_gamma   90.00
#
_symmetry.space_group_name_H-M   'P 1'
#
loop_
_entity.id
_entity.type
_entity.pdbx_description
1 polymer ?
#
loop_
_entity_poly.entity_id
_entity_poly.type
_entity_poly.pdbx_seq_one_letter_code
_entity_poly.pdbx_strand_id
1 'polypeptide(L)'
;MADETKKTEAPAQQTSNLPATYASGLFSMGQAELLTFVVPLWAVLQGAEPAEIGILVGARSALTFFLAIHGGALMDRLGTRRVMLFFTAMTGLVAAAYPFLPWLPLMIVLQMLIGFASNMTWIGAQTMIALVTGGDAGRIGTFSFYSRIGTIFAPLLMGVLWDVAGPQISFLGITAWSSCMFFAVTRIENPQKADAVIGKVSWRDLLPKLSDYTGSLKLAVLPAVAFTLAISFTRHATNAAESSFLIVYLKELGYTGTLIGSLFSFAAIFNGLGSLGVRFLRGLSTAWLMIGFTASSILLLALTPLFGSMFFLLAASHSIRRLSEGIVQPLMFALQARAVPREVQGSIVGLRVTNNRLASIVTPVIMGYAVQWFGLANGFYVIGALLLAICAWLAISVAKFELDRI
;
A
#
# COMPACT_ATOMS: atom_id res chain seq x y z
N MET A 1 37.92 4.69 -39.05
CA MET A 1 38.82 4.99 -37.95
C MET A 1 38.01 5.66 -36.87
N ALA A 2 37.91 4.94 -35.77
CA ALA A 2 37.58 5.36 -34.41
C ALA A 2 36.35 6.24 -34.22
N ASP A 3 35.22 5.60 -33.97
CA ASP A 3 34.16 6.16 -33.11
C ASP A 3 34.20 5.41 -31.76
N GLU A 4 34.89 5.99 -30.81
CA GLU A 4 35.02 5.49 -29.46
C GLU A 4 33.69 5.64 -28.76
N THR A 5 33.03 4.52 -28.52
CA THR A 5 31.91 4.37 -27.59
C THR A 5 32.27 4.98 -26.23
N LYS A 6 31.86 6.22 -25.99
CA LYS A 6 31.79 6.80 -24.64
C LYS A 6 30.84 5.95 -23.79
N LYS A 7 31.36 4.91 -23.16
CA LYS A 7 30.77 4.38 -21.93
C LYS A 7 30.79 5.51 -20.91
N THR A 8 29.65 6.14 -20.72
CA THR A 8 29.45 7.12 -19.65
C THR A 8 29.57 6.34 -18.33
N GLU A 9 30.75 6.36 -17.74
CA GLU A 9 30.96 5.90 -16.37
C GLU A 9 30.02 6.73 -15.47
N ALA A 10 29.06 6.05 -14.84
CA ALA A 10 28.21 6.68 -13.83
C ALA A 10 29.14 7.19 -12.71
N PRO A 11 29.10 8.48 -12.34
CA PRO A 11 30.03 9.04 -11.40
C PRO A 11 29.97 8.30 -10.06
N ALA A 12 31.12 8.10 -9.41
CA ALA A 12 31.30 7.40 -8.14
C ALA A 12 30.35 7.88 -7.03
N GLN A 13 29.89 9.13 -7.07
CA GLN A 13 28.87 9.71 -6.20
C GLN A 13 27.49 9.02 -6.27
N GLN A 14 27.13 8.43 -7.41
CA GLN A 14 25.82 7.74 -7.53
C GLN A 14 25.79 6.39 -6.80
N THR A 15 26.94 5.75 -6.60
CA THR A 15 27.03 4.47 -5.88
C THR A 15 27.00 4.64 -4.36
N SER A 16 27.44 5.77 -3.81
CA SER A 16 27.43 6.05 -2.37
C SER A 16 26.00 6.19 -1.79
N ASN A 17 25.03 6.61 -2.61
CA ASN A 17 23.64 6.80 -2.20
C ASN A 17 22.81 5.52 -2.15
N LEU A 18 23.27 4.43 -2.75
CA LEU A 18 22.46 3.21 -2.88
C LEU A 18 22.05 2.56 -1.55
N PRO A 19 22.96 2.35 -0.56
CA PRO A 19 22.55 1.72 0.70
C PRO A 19 21.49 2.53 1.44
N ALA A 20 21.65 3.86 1.49
CA ALA A 20 20.70 4.76 2.12
C ALA A 20 19.34 4.77 1.38
N THR A 21 19.36 4.69 0.05
CA THR A 21 18.15 4.60 -0.77
C THR A 21 17.44 3.26 -0.56
N TYR A 22 18.17 2.15 -0.47
CA TYR A 22 17.58 0.84 -0.13
C TYR A 22 16.97 0.83 1.26
N ALA A 23 17.67 1.42 2.24
CA ALA A 23 17.15 1.59 3.59
C ALA A 23 15.85 2.42 3.61
N SER A 24 15.78 3.49 2.79
CA SER A 24 14.54 4.27 2.68
C SER A 24 13.36 3.46 2.16
N GLY A 25 13.57 2.52 1.24
CA GLY A 25 12.56 1.58 0.77
C GLY A 25 12.09 0.63 1.88
N LEU A 26 13.03 0.06 2.63
CA LEU A 26 12.74 -0.81 3.77
C LEU A 26 11.90 -0.09 4.82
N PHE A 27 12.35 1.08 5.25
CA PHE A 27 11.68 1.81 6.33
C PHE A 27 10.33 2.37 5.89
N SER A 28 10.14 2.85 4.66
CA SER A 28 8.86 3.39 4.20
C SER A 28 7.77 2.32 4.08
N MET A 29 8.10 1.14 3.56
CA MET A 29 7.13 0.03 3.49
C MET A 29 6.84 -0.56 4.87
N GLY A 30 7.86 -0.78 5.69
CA GLY A 30 7.67 -1.25 7.06
C GLY A 30 6.81 -0.29 7.89
N GLN A 31 6.99 1.01 7.75
CA GLN A 31 6.18 2.02 8.44
C GLN A 31 4.68 1.89 8.15
N ALA A 32 4.32 1.54 6.92
CA ALA A 32 2.93 1.29 6.58
C ALA A 32 2.34 0.12 7.36
N GLU A 33 3.10 -0.95 7.52
CA GLU A 33 2.69 -2.15 8.27
C GLU A 33 2.59 -1.88 9.78
N LEU A 34 3.55 -1.14 10.36
CA LEU A 34 3.52 -0.76 11.78
C LEU A 34 2.23 0.00 12.13
N LEU A 35 1.85 1.00 11.31
CA LEU A 35 0.63 1.78 11.50
C LEU A 35 -0.64 0.93 11.33
N THR A 36 -0.63 0.02 10.36
CA THR A 36 -1.75 -0.90 10.11
C THR A 36 -1.99 -1.82 11.31
N PHE A 37 -0.93 -2.21 12.01
CA PHE A 37 -1.02 -3.05 13.19
C PHE A 37 -1.55 -2.31 14.42
N VAL A 38 -0.99 -1.14 14.74
CA VAL A 38 -1.22 -0.46 16.02
C VAL A 38 -2.56 0.27 16.06
N VAL A 39 -2.94 0.93 14.97
CA VAL A 39 -4.06 1.90 15.01
C VAL A 39 -5.43 1.26 15.27
N PRO A 40 -5.83 0.15 14.63
CA PRO A 40 -7.11 -0.49 14.96
C PRO A 40 -7.15 -0.98 16.42
N LEU A 41 -6.07 -1.57 16.92
CA LEU A 41 -5.98 -2.04 18.31
C LEU A 41 -6.04 -0.88 19.31
N TRP A 42 -5.38 0.22 19.00
CA TRP A 42 -5.44 1.43 19.81
C TRP A 42 -6.86 2.00 19.88
N ALA A 43 -7.57 2.05 18.74
CA ALA A 43 -8.95 2.51 18.69
C ALA A 43 -9.87 1.65 19.58
N VAL A 44 -9.72 0.32 19.53
CA VAL A 44 -10.47 -0.59 20.44
C VAL A 44 -10.17 -0.28 21.90
N LEU A 45 -8.92 -0.06 22.28
CA LEU A 45 -8.55 0.29 23.66
C LEU A 45 -9.11 1.63 24.12
N GLN A 46 -9.38 2.56 23.19
CA GLN A 46 -10.04 3.83 23.48
C GLN A 46 -11.59 3.72 23.49
N GLY A 47 -12.12 2.51 23.33
CA GLY A 47 -13.57 2.27 23.35
C GLY A 47 -14.28 2.68 22.06
N ALA A 48 -13.56 2.81 20.94
CA ALA A 48 -14.16 3.14 19.65
C ALA A 48 -15.10 2.03 19.18
N GLU A 49 -16.28 2.42 18.68
CA GLU A 49 -17.23 1.51 18.06
C GLU A 49 -16.69 0.97 16.71
N PRO A 50 -17.18 -0.19 16.24
CA PRO A 50 -16.70 -0.76 14.98
C PRO A 50 -16.81 0.18 13.77
N ALA A 51 -17.89 0.95 13.63
CA ALA A 51 -18.01 1.95 12.58
C ALA A 51 -16.94 3.05 12.68
N GLU A 52 -16.60 3.48 13.89
CA GLU A 52 -15.57 4.47 14.16
C GLU A 52 -14.16 3.95 13.80
N ILE A 53 -13.88 2.66 14.11
CA ILE A 53 -12.64 1.99 13.69
C ILE A 53 -12.56 1.97 12.16
N GLY A 54 -13.66 1.64 11.48
CA GLY A 54 -13.73 1.65 10.02
C GLY A 54 -13.44 3.03 9.43
N ILE A 55 -14.04 4.08 9.99
CA ILE A 55 -13.81 5.49 9.59
C ILE A 55 -12.34 5.87 9.84
N LEU A 56 -11.80 5.53 11.00
CA LEU A 56 -10.42 5.84 11.37
C LEU A 56 -9.41 5.21 10.42
N VAL A 57 -9.58 3.93 10.09
CA VAL A 57 -8.69 3.23 9.13
C VAL A 57 -8.85 3.80 7.72
N GLY A 58 -10.08 4.08 7.28
CA GLY A 58 -10.36 4.69 5.99
C GLY A 58 -9.76 6.10 5.85
N ALA A 59 -9.80 6.89 6.91
CA ALA A 59 -9.27 8.25 6.95
C ALA A 59 -7.78 8.33 6.57
N ARG A 60 -7.01 7.27 6.83
CA ARG A 60 -5.59 7.18 6.43
C ARG A 60 -5.37 7.41 4.93
N SER A 61 -6.34 7.03 4.11
CA SER A 61 -6.24 7.18 2.65
C SER A 61 -6.85 8.47 2.11
N ALA A 62 -7.59 9.22 2.93
CA ALA A 62 -8.40 10.35 2.47
C ALA A 62 -7.55 11.48 1.87
N LEU A 63 -6.55 12.00 2.57
CA LEU A 63 -5.69 13.06 2.01
C LEU A 63 -4.91 12.57 0.80
N THR A 64 -4.46 11.31 0.81
CA THR A 64 -3.75 10.73 -0.33
C THR A 64 -4.64 10.65 -1.56
N PHE A 65 -5.93 10.34 -1.41
CA PHE A 65 -6.88 10.30 -2.51
C PHE A 65 -6.95 11.65 -3.26
N PHE A 66 -6.98 12.75 -2.52
CA PHE A 66 -7.06 14.10 -3.12
C PHE A 66 -5.70 14.67 -3.53
N LEU A 67 -4.62 14.34 -2.81
CA LEU A 67 -3.35 15.05 -2.91
C LEU A 67 -2.19 14.21 -3.51
N ALA A 68 -2.41 12.94 -3.91
CA ALA A 68 -1.33 12.09 -4.42
C ALA A 68 -0.62 12.67 -5.65
N ILE A 69 -1.37 13.24 -6.59
CA ILE A 69 -0.84 13.87 -7.82
C ILE A 69 0.03 15.09 -7.45
N HIS A 70 -0.41 15.87 -6.44
CA HIS A 70 0.31 17.04 -5.96
C HIS A 70 1.61 16.69 -5.26
N GLY A 71 1.66 15.52 -4.60
CA GLY A 71 2.86 15.03 -3.95
C GLY A 71 4.02 14.84 -4.93
N GLY A 72 3.73 14.33 -6.13
CA GLY A 72 4.73 14.23 -7.21
C GLY A 72 5.25 15.60 -7.63
N ALA A 73 4.34 16.54 -7.93
CA ALA A 73 4.70 17.90 -8.31
C ALA A 73 5.51 18.64 -7.21
N LEU A 74 5.22 18.36 -5.93
CA LEU A 74 5.96 18.89 -4.80
C LEU A 74 7.41 18.39 -4.79
N MET A 75 7.63 17.10 -5.09
CA MET A 75 8.97 16.49 -5.19
C MET A 75 9.77 17.08 -6.34
N ASP A 76 9.13 17.30 -7.49
CA ASP A 76 9.78 17.90 -8.67
C ASP A 76 10.24 19.36 -8.40
N ARG A 77 9.47 20.10 -7.60
CA ARG A 77 9.72 21.53 -7.34
C ARG A 77 10.64 21.80 -6.14
N LEU A 78 10.43 21.08 -5.03
CA LEU A 78 11.17 21.28 -3.77
C LEU A 78 12.37 20.34 -3.64
N GLY A 79 12.46 19.34 -4.52
CA GLY A 79 13.45 18.28 -4.47
C GLY A 79 12.98 17.11 -3.60
N THR A 80 13.08 15.91 -4.14
CA THR A 80 12.59 14.66 -3.53
C THR A 80 13.11 14.45 -2.11
N ARG A 81 14.41 14.70 -1.86
CA ARG A 81 15.04 14.52 -0.55
C ARG A 81 14.42 15.41 0.53
N ARG A 82 14.18 16.69 0.23
CA ARG A 82 13.61 17.65 1.19
C ARG A 82 12.18 17.26 1.57
N VAL A 83 11.39 16.87 0.57
CA VAL A 83 10.02 16.41 0.76
C VAL A 83 9.99 15.14 1.62
N MET A 84 10.87 14.17 1.35
CA MET A 84 10.98 12.95 2.17
C MET A 84 11.34 13.29 3.63
N LEU A 85 12.32 14.15 3.87
CA LEU A 85 12.72 14.55 5.23
C LEU A 85 11.56 15.18 5.99
N PHE A 86 10.83 16.12 5.35
CA PHE A 86 9.67 16.77 5.97
C PHE A 86 8.59 15.76 6.36
N PHE A 87 8.17 14.90 5.42
CA PHE A 87 7.10 13.96 5.69
C PHE A 87 7.51 12.81 6.61
N THR A 88 8.76 12.39 6.60
CA THR A 88 9.29 11.42 7.56
C THR A 88 9.29 11.99 8.98
N ALA A 89 9.75 13.23 9.16
CA ALA A 89 9.70 13.93 10.45
C ALA A 89 8.25 14.10 10.93
N MET A 90 7.34 14.52 10.03
CA MET A 90 5.92 14.66 10.33
C MET A 90 5.32 13.32 10.80
N THR A 91 5.63 12.20 10.13
CA THR A 91 5.14 10.88 10.54
C THR A 91 5.64 10.49 11.93
N GLY A 92 6.92 10.72 12.23
CA GLY A 92 7.49 10.45 13.56
C GLY A 92 6.84 11.30 14.65
N LEU A 93 6.66 12.60 14.41
CA LEU A 93 6.01 13.50 15.36
C LEU A 93 4.55 13.16 15.60
N VAL A 94 3.79 12.88 14.53
CA VAL A 94 2.38 12.48 14.66
C VAL A 94 2.27 11.15 15.40
N ALA A 95 3.15 10.17 15.11
CA ALA A 95 3.16 8.90 15.83
C ALA A 95 3.47 9.09 17.33
N ALA A 96 4.43 9.94 17.68
CA ALA A 96 4.76 10.26 19.07
C ALA A 96 3.59 10.95 19.81
N ALA A 97 2.86 11.83 19.12
CA ALA A 97 1.73 12.55 19.70
C ALA A 97 0.46 11.69 19.84
N TYR A 98 0.33 10.64 19.02
CA TYR A 98 -0.90 9.86 18.89
C TYR A 98 -1.46 9.31 20.21
N PRO A 99 -0.68 8.68 21.12
CA PRO A 99 -1.19 8.13 22.37
C PRO A 99 -1.62 9.18 23.39
N PHE A 100 -1.23 10.44 23.23
CA PHE A 100 -1.61 11.54 24.11
C PHE A 100 -2.90 12.26 23.67
N LEU A 101 -3.45 11.90 22.53
CA LEU A 101 -4.59 12.56 21.88
C LEU A 101 -5.69 11.53 21.56
N PRO A 102 -6.28 10.86 22.57
CA PRO A 102 -7.19 9.74 22.37
C PRO A 102 -8.63 10.14 21.97
N TRP A 103 -8.84 11.39 21.60
CA TRP A 103 -10.15 11.88 21.15
C TRP A 103 -10.35 11.49 19.67
N LEU A 104 -11.43 10.75 19.38
CA LEU A 104 -11.67 10.14 18.07
C LEU A 104 -11.60 11.13 16.88
N PRO A 105 -12.24 12.32 16.88
CA PRO A 105 -12.10 13.26 15.77
C PRO A 105 -10.66 13.68 15.52
N LEU A 106 -9.86 13.85 16.58
CA LEU A 106 -8.45 14.18 16.46
C LEU A 106 -7.65 13.00 15.94
N MET A 107 -7.93 11.76 16.39
CA MET A 107 -7.33 10.54 15.86
C MET A 107 -7.60 10.41 14.35
N ILE A 108 -8.78 10.76 13.87
CA ILE A 108 -9.12 10.77 12.44
C ILE A 108 -8.22 11.77 11.69
N VAL A 109 -8.07 13.00 12.20
CA VAL A 109 -7.18 14.00 11.60
C VAL A 109 -5.73 13.52 11.60
N LEU A 110 -5.25 12.96 12.72
CA LEU A 110 -3.89 12.40 12.80
C LEU A 110 -3.70 11.25 11.80
N GLN A 111 -4.72 10.41 11.59
CA GLN A 111 -4.67 9.35 10.57
C GLN A 111 -4.60 9.90 9.15
N MET A 112 -5.34 10.95 8.85
CA MET A 112 -5.25 11.62 7.55
C MET A 112 -3.83 12.16 7.32
N LEU A 113 -3.25 12.82 8.30
CA LEU A 113 -1.91 13.41 8.22
C LEU A 113 -0.82 12.32 8.10
N ILE A 114 -0.83 11.32 8.99
CA ILE A 114 0.19 10.26 9.00
C ILE A 114 0.09 9.36 7.77
N GLY A 115 -1.14 9.11 7.28
CA GLY A 115 -1.39 8.36 6.06
C GLY A 115 -0.86 9.07 4.83
N PHE A 116 -1.09 10.37 4.72
CA PHE A 116 -0.54 11.18 3.64
C PHE A 116 0.99 11.26 3.72
N ALA A 117 1.55 11.54 4.91
CA ALA A 117 2.98 11.62 5.12
C ALA A 117 3.70 10.33 4.77
N SER A 118 3.23 9.18 5.27
CA SER A 118 3.82 7.88 4.97
C SER A 118 3.72 7.51 3.48
N ASN A 119 2.64 7.92 2.80
CA ASN A 119 2.55 7.73 1.35
C ASN A 119 3.53 8.62 0.58
N MET A 120 3.73 9.88 1.00
CA MET A 120 4.72 10.77 0.39
C MET A 120 6.14 10.23 0.56
N THR A 121 6.48 9.68 1.74
CA THR A 121 7.80 9.06 1.94
C THR A 121 8.00 7.84 1.04
N TRP A 122 6.97 7.02 0.81
CA TRP A 122 7.03 5.90 -0.12
C TRP A 122 7.21 6.32 -1.58
N ILE A 123 6.44 7.30 -2.05
CA ILE A 123 6.60 7.87 -3.41
C ILE A 123 8.00 8.46 -3.56
N GLY A 124 8.47 9.19 -2.54
CA GLY A 124 9.81 9.76 -2.54
C GLY A 124 10.91 8.71 -2.61
N ALA A 125 10.78 7.59 -1.89
CA ALA A 125 11.75 6.49 -1.96
C ALA A 125 11.80 5.85 -3.35
N GLN A 126 10.64 5.66 -4.00
CA GLN A 126 10.56 5.17 -5.39
C GLN A 126 11.16 6.16 -6.38
N THR A 127 10.89 7.45 -6.22
CA THR A 127 11.48 8.50 -7.06
C THR A 127 12.99 8.56 -6.87
N MET A 128 13.45 8.46 -5.61
CA MET A 128 14.88 8.52 -5.29
C MET A 128 15.66 7.37 -5.91
N ILE A 129 15.14 6.13 -5.84
CA ILE A 129 15.83 4.99 -6.48
C ILE A 129 15.90 5.15 -8.00
N ALA A 130 14.84 5.67 -8.63
CA ALA A 130 14.85 5.93 -10.07
C ALA A 130 15.89 6.99 -10.44
N LEU A 131 16.00 8.08 -9.66
CA LEU A 131 16.98 9.15 -9.88
C LEU A 131 18.42 8.69 -9.65
N VAL A 132 18.68 7.95 -8.56
CA VAL A 132 20.03 7.47 -8.20
C VAL A 132 20.54 6.41 -9.16
N THR A 133 19.66 5.58 -9.72
CA THR A 133 20.06 4.47 -10.58
C THR A 133 19.93 4.75 -12.08
N GLY A 134 19.33 5.89 -12.45
CA GLY A 134 19.00 6.17 -13.86
C GLY A 134 18.06 5.13 -14.49
N GLY A 135 17.25 4.45 -13.67
CA GLY A 135 16.30 3.44 -14.13
C GLY A 135 16.87 2.02 -14.25
N ASP A 136 18.07 1.73 -13.72
CA ASP A 136 18.67 0.39 -13.75
C ASP A 136 17.77 -0.66 -13.08
N ALA A 137 17.31 -1.64 -13.85
CA ALA A 137 16.34 -2.64 -13.41
C ALA A 137 16.88 -3.55 -12.28
N GLY A 138 18.17 -3.86 -12.28
CA GLY A 138 18.79 -4.71 -11.25
C GLY A 138 18.81 -4.02 -9.89
N ARG A 139 19.19 -2.74 -9.86
CA ARG A 139 19.23 -1.92 -8.64
C ARG A 139 17.81 -1.61 -8.13
N ILE A 140 16.84 -1.36 -9.02
CA ILE A 140 15.42 -1.22 -8.66
C ILE A 140 14.89 -2.54 -8.10
N GLY A 141 15.29 -3.68 -8.65
CA GLY A 141 14.98 -5.00 -8.11
C GLY A 141 15.51 -5.19 -6.68
N THR A 142 16.75 -4.77 -6.43
CA THR A 142 17.35 -4.77 -5.09
C THR A 142 16.58 -3.87 -4.12
N PHE A 143 16.20 -2.67 -4.52
CA PHE A 143 15.35 -1.77 -3.73
C PHE A 143 14.00 -2.43 -3.38
N SER A 144 13.37 -3.10 -4.35
CA SER A 144 12.11 -3.82 -4.12
C SER A 144 12.28 -4.95 -3.11
N PHE A 145 13.41 -5.66 -3.13
CA PHE A 145 13.75 -6.68 -2.15
C PHE A 145 13.88 -6.10 -0.74
N TYR A 146 14.63 -5.00 -0.56
CA TYR A 146 14.73 -4.33 0.74
C TYR A 146 13.38 -3.82 1.24
N SER A 147 12.54 -3.29 0.36
CA SER A 147 11.18 -2.86 0.72
C SER A 147 10.33 -4.02 1.25
N ARG A 148 10.47 -5.22 0.68
CA ARG A 148 9.79 -6.42 1.18
C ARG A 148 10.31 -6.88 2.54
N ILE A 149 11.61 -6.72 2.81
CA ILE A 149 12.16 -6.98 4.15
C ILE A 149 11.43 -6.14 5.20
N GLY A 150 11.19 -4.84 4.92
CA GLY A 150 10.40 -3.97 5.77
C GLY A 150 8.99 -4.50 6.02
N THR A 151 8.31 -4.94 4.97
CA THR A 151 6.95 -5.51 5.06
C THR A 151 6.90 -6.81 5.88
N ILE A 152 7.96 -7.63 5.80
CA ILE A 152 8.03 -8.90 6.52
C ILE A 152 8.34 -8.69 8.01
N PHE A 153 9.31 -7.86 8.35
CA PHE A 153 9.77 -7.74 9.74
C PHE A 153 8.95 -6.76 10.59
N ALA A 154 8.34 -5.74 9.98
CA ALA A 154 7.63 -4.72 10.72
C ALA A 154 6.42 -5.25 11.54
N PRO A 155 5.53 -6.11 11.01
CA PRO A 155 4.40 -6.62 11.80
C PRO A 155 4.85 -7.45 13.00
N LEU A 156 5.87 -8.31 12.82
CA LEU A 156 6.42 -9.12 13.90
C LEU A 156 7.03 -8.24 15.01
N LEU A 157 7.88 -7.28 14.61
CA LEU A 157 8.49 -6.34 15.54
C LEU A 157 7.41 -5.58 16.34
N MET A 158 6.36 -5.13 15.65
CA MET A 158 5.28 -4.39 16.29
C MET A 158 4.46 -5.27 17.21
N GLY A 159 4.19 -6.52 16.83
CA GLY A 159 3.49 -7.49 17.67
C GLY A 159 4.24 -7.77 18.98
N VAL A 160 5.56 -7.99 18.89
CA VAL A 160 6.42 -8.17 20.06
C VAL A 160 6.43 -6.92 20.94
N LEU A 161 6.60 -5.75 20.33
CA LEU A 161 6.64 -4.49 21.08
C LEU A 161 5.32 -4.18 21.78
N TRP A 162 4.20 -4.50 21.14
CA TRP A 162 2.86 -4.37 21.73
C TRP A 162 2.68 -5.26 22.97
N ASP A 163 3.14 -6.51 22.90
CA ASP A 163 2.99 -7.46 24.02
C ASP A 163 3.94 -7.16 25.17
N VAL A 164 5.20 -6.78 24.89
CA VAL A 164 6.25 -6.60 25.90
C VAL A 164 6.21 -5.22 26.54
N ALA A 165 6.00 -4.18 25.74
CA ALA A 165 6.15 -2.79 26.18
C ALA A 165 4.82 -2.01 26.20
N GLY A 166 3.76 -2.58 25.64
CA GLY A 166 2.42 -2.02 25.64
C GLY A 166 2.15 -1.01 24.51
N PRO A 167 0.87 -0.53 24.45
CA PRO A 167 0.39 0.28 23.32
C PRO A 167 1.12 1.60 23.13
N GLN A 168 1.37 2.35 24.21
CA GLN A 168 2.01 3.68 24.14
C GLN A 168 3.44 3.60 23.59
N ILE A 169 4.20 2.59 24.06
CA ILE A 169 5.58 2.38 23.58
C ILE A 169 5.60 1.88 22.15
N SER A 170 4.56 1.18 21.70
CA SER A 170 4.41 0.79 20.30
C SER A 170 4.37 2.01 19.36
N PHE A 171 3.73 3.11 19.74
CA PHE A 171 3.78 4.37 18.97
C PHE A 171 5.18 4.99 18.98
N LEU A 172 5.91 4.93 20.12
CA LEU A 172 7.31 5.35 20.16
C LEU A 172 8.20 4.46 19.29
N GLY A 173 7.88 3.18 19.16
CA GLY A 173 8.51 2.28 18.19
C GLY A 173 8.33 2.75 16.74
N ILE A 174 7.14 3.26 16.36
CA ILE A 174 6.92 3.88 15.05
C ILE A 174 7.74 5.16 14.90
N THR A 175 7.85 5.96 15.96
CA THR A 175 8.68 7.16 15.98
C THR A 175 10.15 6.83 15.78
N ALA A 176 10.67 5.80 16.48
CA ALA A 176 12.04 5.33 16.32
C ALA A 176 12.30 4.80 14.88
N TRP A 177 11.36 4.05 14.33
CA TRP A 177 11.41 3.59 12.94
C TRP A 177 11.47 4.75 11.94
N SER A 178 10.62 5.77 12.16
CA SER A 178 10.63 7.00 11.37
C SER A 178 11.95 7.77 11.52
N SER A 179 12.54 7.77 12.70
CA SER A 179 13.85 8.40 12.95
C SER A 179 14.97 7.68 12.20
N CYS A 180 14.95 6.33 12.16
CA CYS A 180 15.87 5.55 11.34
C CYS A 180 15.71 5.88 9.84
N MET A 181 14.47 6.01 9.36
CA MET A 181 14.20 6.44 7.99
C MET A 181 14.70 7.86 7.74
N PHE A 182 14.43 8.80 8.64
CA PHE A 182 14.89 10.17 8.54
C PHE A 182 16.43 10.21 8.42
N PHE A 183 17.13 9.48 9.29
CA PHE A 183 18.57 9.36 9.25
C PHE A 183 19.07 8.75 7.94
N ALA A 184 18.44 7.69 7.43
CA ALA A 184 18.79 7.11 6.15
C ALA A 184 18.65 8.15 5.02
N VAL A 185 17.56 8.93 4.99
CA VAL A 185 17.33 9.96 3.97
C VAL A 185 18.32 11.09 4.08
N THR A 186 18.80 11.47 5.29
CA THR A 186 19.86 12.48 5.44
C THR A 186 21.18 12.06 4.81
N ARG A 187 21.44 10.75 4.68
CA ARG A 187 22.65 10.21 4.07
C ARG A 187 22.58 10.13 2.55
N ILE A 188 21.42 10.34 1.96
CA ILE A 188 21.27 10.41 0.50
C ILE A 188 21.72 11.80 0.05
N GLU A 189 22.78 11.88 -0.73
CA GLU A 189 23.17 13.14 -1.39
C GLU A 189 22.09 13.51 -2.42
N ASN A 190 21.79 14.79 -2.56
CA ASN A 190 20.74 15.23 -3.46
C ASN A 190 21.16 15.02 -4.92
N PRO A 191 20.57 14.07 -5.66
CA PRO A 191 20.94 13.84 -7.05
C PRO A 191 20.45 14.96 -7.98
N GLN A 192 19.49 15.74 -7.53
CA GLN A 192 19.04 16.95 -8.22
C GLN A 192 19.96 18.09 -7.76
N LYS A 193 20.84 18.57 -8.66
CA LYS A 193 21.67 19.76 -8.36
C LYS A 193 20.76 20.90 -7.92
N ALA A 194 21.19 21.63 -6.88
CA ALA A 194 20.47 22.73 -6.29
C ALA A 194 20.07 23.86 -7.28
N ASP A 195 20.59 23.82 -8.50
CA ASP A 195 20.42 24.83 -9.55
C ASP A 195 19.25 24.55 -10.52
N ALA A 196 18.54 23.42 -10.40
CA ALA A 196 17.30 23.22 -11.14
C ALA A 196 16.20 24.09 -10.51
N VAL A 197 16.22 25.35 -10.91
CA VAL A 197 15.15 26.35 -10.88
C VAL A 197 14.09 26.10 -9.79
N ILE A 198 14.32 26.66 -8.60
CA ILE A 198 13.22 27.04 -7.72
C ILE A 198 12.49 28.20 -8.44
N GLY A 199 11.73 27.87 -9.48
CA GLY A 199 10.76 28.80 -10.02
C GLY A 199 9.83 29.17 -8.87
N LYS A 200 9.45 30.43 -8.76
CA LYS A 200 8.52 30.92 -7.73
C LYS A 200 7.28 30.06 -7.79
N VAL A 201 7.19 29.06 -6.88
CA VAL A 201 6.05 28.17 -6.76
C VAL A 201 4.88 29.02 -6.28
N SER A 202 3.94 29.29 -7.16
CA SER A 202 2.69 29.94 -6.79
C SER A 202 1.81 28.90 -6.06
N TRP A 203 1.12 29.31 -5.00
CA TRP A 203 0.11 28.47 -4.35
C TRP A 203 -0.94 27.93 -5.33
N ARG A 204 -1.21 28.65 -6.43
CA ARG A 204 -2.11 28.22 -7.51
C ARG A 204 -1.57 27.02 -8.30
N ASP A 205 -0.26 26.86 -8.36
CA ASP A 205 0.37 25.71 -9.01
C ASP A 205 0.36 24.45 -8.14
N LEU A 206 0.02 24.60 -6.85
CA LEU A 206 -0.17 23.49 -5.90
C LEU A 206 -1.63 22.97 -5.89
N LEU A 207 -2.56 23.67 -6.56
CA LEU A 207 -3.96 23.23 -6.63
C LEU A 207 -4.18 22.23 -7.77
N PRO A 208 -5.03 21.19 -7.56
CA PRO A 208 -5.37 20.21 -8.59
C PRO A 208 -6.03 20.90 -9.78
N LYS A 209 -5.55 20.62 -10.99
CA LYS A 209 -6.24 21.04 -12.20
C LYS A 209 -7.26 19.95 -12.56
N LEU A 210 -8.53 20.31 -12.62
CA LEU A 210 -9.62 19.40 -12.96
C LEU A 210 -9.42 18.73 -14.33
N SER A 211 -8.69 19.40 -15.25
CA SER A 211 -8.31 18.88 -16.56
C SER A 211 -7.50 17.59 -16.49
N ASP A 212 -6.65 17.43 -15.47
CA ASP A 212 -5.76 16.27 -15.33
C ASP A 212 -6.54 15.00 -14.96
N TYR A 213 -7.71 15.18 -14.34
CA TYR A 213 -8.63 14.09 -13.98
C TYR A 213 -9.59 13.71 -15.11
N THR A 214 -10.11 14.69 -15.84
CA THR A 214 -11.11 14.43 -16.91
C THR A 214 -10.54 13.65 -18.09
N GLY A 215 -9.27 13.88 -18.46
CA GLY A 215 -8.57 13.12 -19.50
C GLY A 215 -8.38 11.65 -19.12
N SER A 216 -8.00 11.40 -17.88
CA SER A 216 -7.78 10.04 -17.37
C SER A 216 -9.10 9.25 -17.24
N LEU A 217 -10.21 9.90 -16.86
CA LEU A 217 -11.52 9.24 -16.72
C LEU A 217 -12.05 8.68 -18.05
N LYS A 218 -11.72 9.30 -19.18
CA LYS A 218 -12.10 8.78 -20.50
C LYS A 218 -11.45 7.41 -20.80
N LEU A 219 -10.27 7.15 -20.24
CA LEU A 219 -9.60 5.86 -20.40
C LEU A 219 -10.28 4.74 -19.60
N ALA A 220 -11.00 5.08 -18.51
CA ALA A 220 -11.72 4.12 -17.70
C ALA A 220 -12.86 3.41 -18.45
N VAL A 221 -13.33 3.97 -19.58
CA VAL A 221 -14.39 3.37 -20.40
C VAL A 221 -13.86 2.24 -21.29
N LEU A 222 -12.55 2.17 -21.54
CA LEU A 222 -11.96 1.07 -22.30
C LEU A 222 -12.15 -0.25 -21.56
N PRO A 223 -12.72 -1.31 -22.19
CA PRO A 223 -13.12 -2.54 -21.47
C PRO A 223 -11.98 -3.18 -20.68
N ALA A 224 -10.78 -3.30 -21.25
CA ALA A 224 -9.62 -3.85 -20.55
C ALA A 224 -9.15 -2.99 -19.37
N VAL A 225 -9.26 -1.66 -19.50
CA VAL A 225 -8.92 -0.72 -18.41
C VAL A 225 -9.97 -0.81 -17.31
N ALA A 226 -11.26 -0.77 -17.66
CA ALA A 226 -12.37 -0.91 -16.71
C ALA A 226 -12.26 -2.21 -15.91
N PHE A 227 -12.00 -3.32 -16.59
CA PHE A 227 -11.79 -4.63 -15.97
C PHE A 227 -10.61 -4.61 -14.98
N THR A 228 -9.45 -4.11 -15.40
CA THR A 228 -8.27 -4.06 -14.52
C THR A 228 -8.46 -3.09 -13.34
N LEU A 229 -9.19 -2.00 -13.52
CA LEU A 229 -9.56 -1.09 -12.43
C LEU A 229 -10.50 -1.77 -11.43
N ALA A 230 -11.50 -2.52 -11.91
CA ALA A 230 -12.42 -3.25 -11.04
C ALA A 230 -11.71 -4.36 -10.25
N ILE A 231 -10.82 -5.14 -10.89
CA ILE A 231 -9.96 -6.11 -10.19
C ILE A 231 -9.07 -5.41 -9.16
N SER A 232 -8.46 -4.27 -9.51
CA SER A 232 -7.61 -3.49 -8.61
C SER A 232 -8.40 -2.98 -7.41
N PHE A 233 -9.61 -2.45 -7.64
CA PHE A 233 -10.53 -2.02 -6.57
C PHE A 233 -10.85 -3.18 -5.62
N THR A 234 -11.32 -4.29 -6.16
CA THR A 234 -11.75 -5.47 -5.40
C THR A 234 -10.60 -6.02 -4.54
N ARG A 235 -9.39 -6.11 -5.11
CA ARG A 235 -8.19 -6.52 -4.40
C ARG A 235 -7.83 -5.57 -3.27
N HIS A 236 -7.86 -4.24 -3.51
CA HIS A 236 -7.59 -3.26 -2.46
C HIS A 236 -8.68 -3.19 -1.41
N ALA A 237 -9.93 -3.41 -1.80
CA ALA A 237 -11.05 -3.56 -0.87
C ALA A 237 -10.84 -4.75 0.06
N THR A 238 -10.44 -5.91 -0.47
CA THR A 238 -10.11 -7.11 0.33
C THR A 238 -9.00 -6.82 1.34
N ASN A 239 -7.92 -6.14 0.91
CA ASN A 239 -6.83 -5.76 1.80
C ASN A 239 -7.26 -4.71 2.84
N ALA A 240 -8.13 -3.79 2.48
CA ALA A 240 -8.61 -2.76 3.39
C ALA A 240 -9.54 -3.35 4.47
N ALA A 241 -10.41 -4.30 4.11
CA ALA A 241 -11.23 -5.04 5.06
C ALA A 241 -10.37 -5.83 6.04
N GLU A 242 -9.34 -6.53 5.55
CA GLU A 242 -8.38 -7.25 6.38
C GLU A 242 -7.65 -6.32 7.34
N SER A 243 -7.05 -5.26 6.84
CA SER A 243 -6.23 -4.34 7.64
C SER A 243 -7.03 -3.58 8.70
N SER A 244 -8.35 -3.48 8.54
CA SER A 244 -9.22 -2.81 9.52
C SER A 244 -9.62 -3.74 10.68
N PHE A 245 -9.98 -4.98 10.39
CA PHE A 245 -10.65 -5.81 11.40
C PHE A 245 -10.01 -7.17 11.67
N LEU A 246 -9.10 -7.68 10.82
CA LEU A 246 -8.49 -8.98 11.09
C LEU A 246 -7.67 -8.96 12.38
N ILE A 247 -6.89 -7.91 12.60
CA ILE A 247 -6.06 -7.78 13.81
C ILE A 247 -6.94 -7.69 15.06
N VAL A 248 -8.04 -6.92 14.97
CA VAL A 248 -9.04 -6.80 16.05
C VAL A 248 -9.67 -8.15 16.34
N TYR A 249 -10.11 -8.88 15.30
CA TYR A 249 -10.71 -10.20 15.42
C TYR A 249 -9.78 -11.21 16.08
N LEU A 250 -8.50 -11.23 15.67
CA LEU A 250 -7.52 -12.14 16.26
C LEU A 250 -7.24 -11.79 17.73
N LYS A 251 -7.25 -10.50 18.06
CA LYS A 251 -7.08 -10.06 19.45
C LYS A 251 -8.26 -10.46 20.34
N GLU A 252 -9.51 -10.38 19.83
CA GLU A 252 -10.70 -10.88 20.54
C GLU A 252 -10.66 -12.40 20.77
N LEU A 253 -10.07 -13.15 19.84
CA LEU A 253 -9.85 -14.60 20.00
C LEU A 253 -8.72 -14.94 21.02
N GLY A 254 -8.08 -13.93 21.62
CA GLY A 254 -7.05 -14.09 22.62
C GLY A 254 -5.63 -14.28 22.06
N TYR A 255 -5.42 -14.11 20.75
CA TYR A 255 -4.07 -14.18 20.20
C TYR A 255 -3.20 -13.02 20.70
N THR A 256 -1.95 -13.30 21.01
CA THR A 256 -0.96 -12.28 21.37
C THR A 256 -0.59 -11.43 20.16
N GLY A 257 -0.12 -10.20 20.39
CA GLY A 257 0.38 -9.33 19.32
C GLY A 257 1.52 -9.99 18.53
N THR A 258 2.39 -10.73 19.23
CA THR A 258 3.49 -11.49 18.62
C THR A 258 2.98 -12.56 17.64
N LEU A 259 1.95 -13.33 18.00
CA LEU A 259 1.34 -14.33 17.11
C LEU A 259 0.68 -13.66 15.91
N ILE A 260 -0.05 -12.57 16.14
CA ILE A 260 -0.67 -11.80 15.04
C ILE A 260 0.41 -11.24 14.11
N GLY A 261 1.45 -10.61 14.65
CA GLY A 261 2.56 -10.08 13.88
C GLY A 261 3.29 -11.17 13.09
N SER A 262 3.51 -12.35 13.68
CA SER A 262 4.13 -13.49 13.00
C SER A 262 3.28 -14.01 11.83
N LEU A 263 1.95 -14.04 11.98
CA LEU A 263 1.02 -14.42 10.92
C LEU A 263 1.13 -13.48 9.71
N PHE A 264 1.11 -12.16 9.93
CA PHE A 264 1.25 -11.18 8.84
C PHE A 264 2.65 -11.26 8.20
N SER A 265 3.70 -11.40 9.00
CA SER A 265 5.09 -11.52 8.52
C SER A 265 5.29 -12.77 7.66
N PHE A 266 4.78 -13.91 8.12
CA PHE A 266 4.85 -15.16 7.38
C PHE A 266 4.08 -15.08 6.06
N ALA A 267 2.87 -14.56 6.08
CA ALA A 267 2.04 -14.40 4.90
C ALA A 267 2.65 -13.41 3.87
N ALA A 268 3.40 -12.40 4.30
CA ALA A 268 4.09 -11.46 3.40
C ALA A 268 5.14 -12.17 2.53
N ILE A 269 5.76 -13.26 3.01
CA ILE A 269 6.67 -14.11 2.21
C ILE A 269 5.91 -14.72 1.03
N PHE A 270 4.71 -15.24 1.28
CA PHE A 270 3.86 -15.87 0.25
C PHE A 270 3.39 -14.87 -0.81
N ASN A 271 3.17 -13.61 -0.45
CA ASN A 271 2.90 -12.56 -1.44
C ASN A 271 4.08 -12.40 -2.42
N GLY A 272 5.30 -12.43 -1.91
CA GLY A 272 6.52 -12.42 -2.74
C GLY A 272 6.63 -13.65 -3.65
N LEU A 273 6.41 -14.85 -3.09
CA LEU A 273 6.42 -16.10 -3.85
C LEU A 273 5.36 -16.13 -4.94
N GLY A 274 4.15 -15.60 -4.67
CA GLY A 274 3.09 -15.46 -5.65
C GLY A 274 3.52 -14.63 -6.87
N SER A 275 4.19 -13.51 -6.63
CA SER A 275 4.70 -12.66 -7.72
C SER A 275 5.71 -13.38 -8.62
N LEU A 276 6.56 -14.23 -8.04
CA LEU A 276 7.53 -15.06 -8.79
C LEU A 276 6.84 -16.23 -9.49
N GLY A 277 5.73 -16.74 -8.93
CA GLY A 277 4.96 -17.86 -9.45
C GLY A 277 4.27 -17.59 -10.79
N VAL A 278 4.03 -16.33 -11.14
CA VAL A 278 3.33 -15.96 -12.39
C VAL A 278 3.97 -16.55 -13.64
N ARG A 279 5.29 -16.74 -13.64
CA ARG A 279 6.02 -17.34 -14.78
C ARG A 279 5.55 -18.76 -15.13
N PHE A 280 5.00 -19.50 -14.16
CA PHE A 280 4.49 -20.85 -14.35
C PHE A 280 3.03 -20.90 -14.88
N LEU A 281 2.36 -19.75 -14.94
CA LEU A 281 0.97 -19.61 -15.38
C LEU A 281 0.88 -19.13 -16.84
N ARG A 282 1.99 -19.15 -17.59
CA ARG A 282 2.03 -18.73 -18.99
C ARG A 282 1.15 -19.65 -19.84
N GLY A 283 0.42 -19.06 -20.79
CA GLY A 283 -0.49 -19.81 -21.67
C GLY A 283 -1.92 -19.94 -21.15
N LEU A 284 -2.18 -19.56 -19.89
CA LEU A 284 -3.54 -19.50 -19.35
C LEU A 284 -4.12 -18.09 -19.53
N SER A 285 -5.45 -17.99 -19.64
CA SER A 285 -6.14 -16.71 -19.76
C SER A 285 -5.86 -15.79 -18.58
N THR A 286 -5.25 -14.62 -18.85
CA THR A 286 -4.88 -13.64 -17.83
C THR A 286 -6.10 -13.13 -17.05
N ALA A 287 -7.23 -12.92 -17.74
CA ALA A 287 -8.46 -12.43 -17.13
C ALA A 287 -9.03 -13.45 -16.13
N TRP A 288 -9.14 -14.72 -16.52
CA TRP A 288 -9.64 -15.79 -15.66
C TRP A 288 -8.72 -16.07 -14.47
N LEU A 289 -7.40 -16.02 -14.67
CA LEU A 289 -6.45 -16.11 -13.55
C LEU A 289 -6.65 -14.97 -12.55
N MET A 290 -6.80 -13.73 -13.02
CA MET A 290 -7.01 -12.58 -12.11
C MET A 290 -8.33 -12.72 -11.34
N ILE A 291 -9.42 -13.13 -11.97
CA ILE A 291 -10.70 -13.36 -11.30
C ILE A 291 -10.58 -14.50 -10.29
N GLY A 292 -10.03 -15.64 -10.69
CA GLY A 292 -9.94 -16.83 -9.84
C GLY A 292 -9.10 -16.58 -8.59
N PHE A 293 -7.91 -15.97 -8.73
CA PHE A 293 -7.07 -15.66 -7.58
C PHE A 293 -7.63 -14.53 -6.71
N THR A 294 -8.31 -13.53 -7.30
CA THR A 294 -9.00 -12.50 -6.51
C THR A 294 -10.18 -13.09 -5.74
N ALA A 295 -11.00 -13.92 -6.38
CA ALA A 295 -12.12 -14.61 -5.72
C ALA A 295 -11.63 -15.54 -4.61
N SER A 296 -10.54 -16.30 -4.85
CA SER A 296 -9.90 -17.14 -3.82
C SER A 296 -9.44 -16.30 -2.62
N SER A 297 -8.81 -15.15 -2.85
CA SER A 297 -8.39 -14.23 -1.78
C SER A 297 -9.58 -13.72 -0.96
N ILE A 298 -10.68 -13.34 -1.61
CA ILE A 298 -11.89 -12.87 -0.94
C ILE A 298 -12.56 -14.01 -0.16
N LEU A 299 -12.68 -15.19 -0.77
CA LEU A 299 -13.29 -16.36 -0.12
C LEU A 299 -12.54 -16.73 1.16
N LEU A 300 -11.21 -16.78 1.11
CA LEU A 300 -10.38 -17.09 2.28
C LEU A 300 -10.46 -15.99 3.36
N LEU A 301 -10.63 -14.72 2.98
CA LEU A 301 -10.92 -13.65 3.94
C LEU A 301 -12.30 -13.83 4.58
N ALA A 302 -13.32 -14.12 3.78
CA ALA A 302 -14.68 -14.36 4.27
C ALA A 302 -14.73 -15.53 5.25
N LEU A 303 -14.00 -16.61 4.96
CA LEU A 303 -13.94 -17.82 5.79
C LEU A 303 -13.04 -17.71 7.02
N THR A 304 -12.38 -16.56 7.24
CA THR A 304 -11.52 -16.33 8.42
C THR A 304 -12.20 -16.74 9.74
N PRO A 305 -13.49 -16.44 10.00
CA PRO A 305 -14.14 -16.84 11.26
C PRO A 305 -14.22 -18.35 11.48
N LEU A 306 -14.29 -19.15 10.43
CA LEU A 306 -14.30 -20.62 10.55
C LEU A 306 -12.93 -21.16 10.99
N PHE A 307 -11.86 -20.46 10.70
CA PHE A 307 -10.49 -20.88 10.99
C PHE A 307 -9.94 -20.24 12.27
N GLY A 308 -10.67 -19.29 12.86
CA GLY A 308 -10.18 -18.40 13.91
C GLY A 308 -9.65 -19.12 15.16
N SER A 309 -10.21 -20.29 15.51
CA SER A 309 -9.76 -21.09 16.67
C SER A 309 -8.50 -21.92 16.41
N MET A 310 -8.08 -22.07 15.15
CA MET A 310 -6.96 -22.93 14.74
C MET A 310 -5.85 -22.10 14.09
N PHE A 311 -4.89 -21.65 14.86
CA PHE A 311 -3.81 -20.76 14.40
C PHE A 311 -3.13 -21.23 13.10
N PHE A 312 -2.77 -22.51 13.01
CA PHE A 312 -2.09 -23.04 11.82
C PHE A 312 -2.97 -23.02 10.57
N LEU A 313 -4.26 -23.30 10.71
CA LEU A 313 -5.21 -23.26 9.58
C LEU A 313 -5.45 -21.80 9.15
N LEU A 314 -5.56 -20.91 10.12
CA LEU A 314 -5.64 -19.47 9.86
C LEU A 314 -4.39 -18.96 9.14
N ALA A 315 -3.19 -19.36 9.60
CA ALA A 315 -1.92 -18.99 8.97
C ALA A 315 -1.80 -19.54 7.55
N ALA A 316 -2.22 -20.78 7.30
CA ALA A 316 -2.26 -21.37 5.97
C ALA A 316 -3.24 -20.63 5.05
N SER A 317 -4.46 -20.36 5.51
CA SER A 317 -5.49 -19.61 4.79
C SER A 317 -4.98 -18.22 4.40
N HIS A 318 -4.42 -17.49 5.38
CA HIS A 318 -3.88 -16.17 5.17
C HIS A 318 -2.69 -16.16 4.20
N SER A 319 -1.81 -17.15 4.29
CA SER A 319 -0.66 -17.30 3.37
C SER A 319 -1.10 -17.59 1.93
N ILE A 320 -2.10 -18.47 1.73
CA ILE A 320 -2.67 -18.76 0.41
C ILE A 320 -3.34 -17.52 -0.16
N ARG A 321 -4.05 -16.77 0.67
CA ARG A 321 -4.66 -15.49 0.28
C ARG A 321 -3.61 -14.49 -0.22
N ARG A 322 -2.52 -14.30 0.54
CA ARG A 322 -1.43 -13.40 0.17
C ARG A 322 -0.66 -13.86 -1.07
N LEU A 323 -0.51 -15.17 -1.27
CA LEU A 323 0.05 -15.75 -2.49
C LEU A 323 -0.84 -15.41 -3.70
N SER A 324 -2.15 -15.57 -3.57
CA SER A 324 -3.12 -15.21 -4.62
C SER A 324 -3.00 -13.74 -5.01
N GLU A 325 -2.91 -12.84 -4.05
CA GLU A 325 -2.70 -11.40 -4.29
C GLU A 325 -1.37 -11.10 -4.99
N GLY A 326 -0.32 -11.81 -4.61
CA GLY A 326 1.00 -11.71 -5.24
C GLY A 326 0.98 -12.08 -6.72
N ILE A 327 0.15 -13.05 -7.11
CA ILE A 327 -0.04 -13.47 -8.51
C ILE A 327 -0.82 -12.41 -9.31
N VAL A 328 -1.89 -11.87 -8.75
CA VAL A 328 -2.78 -10.94 -9.47
C VAL A 328 -2.07 -9.64 -9.86
N GLN A 329 -1.18 -9.12 -9.01
CA GLN A 329 -0.56 -7.81 -9.23
C GLN A 329 0.25 -7.70 -10.52
N PRO A 330 1.23 -8.59 -10.83
CA PRO A 330 1.98 -8.50 -12.08
C PRO A 330 1.12 -8.82 -13.31
N LEU A 331 0.13 -9.70 -13.21
CA LEU A 331 -0.82 -9.96 -14.29
C LEU A 331 -1.61 -8.71 -14.67
N MET A 332 -2.11 -7.99 -13.66
CA MET A 332 -2.84 -6.73 -13.84
C MET A 332 -1.97 -5.67 -14.50
N PHE A 333 -0.70 -5.52 -14.09
CA PHE A 333 0.22 -4.56 -14.69
C PHE A 333 0.53 -4.90 -16.14
N ALA A 334 0.73 -6.18 -16.45
CA ALA A 334 0.99 -6.64 -17.80
C ALA A 334 -0.22 -6.37 -18.73
N LEU A 335 -1.44 -6.64 -18.25
CA LEU A 335 -2.65 -6.39 -19.03
C LEU A 335 -2.86 -4.88 -19.26
N GLN A 336 -2.67 -4.04 -18.25
CA GLN A 336 -2.77 -2.59 -18.39
C GLN A 336 -1.75 -2.03 -19.38
N ALA A 337 -0.49 -2.51 -19.32
CA ALA A 337 0.56 -2.06 -20.22
C ALA A 337 0.29 -2.41 -21.70
N ARG A 338 -0.43 -3.52 -21.96
CA ARG A 338 -0.83 -3.92 -23.32
C ARG A 338 -2.07 -3.21 -23.81
N ALA A 339 -2.96 -2.81 -22.91
CA ALA A 339 -4.28 -2.24 -23.24
C ALA A 339 -4.20 -0.79 -23.76
N VAL A 340 -3.07 -0.09 -23.56
CA VAL A 340 -2.98 1.34 -23.89
C VAL A 340 -1.60 1.71 -24.44
N PRO A 341 -1.55 2.77 -25.30
CA PRO A 341 -0.31 3.34 -25.78
C PRO A 341 0.59 3.85 -24.66
N ARG A 342 1.91 3.91 -24.91
CA ARG A 342 2.91 4.31 -23.90
C ARG A 342 2.68 5.72 -23.36
N GLU A 343 2.17 6.62 -24.19
CA GLU A 343 1.94 8.03 -23.88
C GLU A 343 0.90 8.26 -22.79
N VAL A 344 -0.05 7.33 -22.60
CA VAL A 344 -1.13 7.44 -21.61
C VAL A 344 -0.97 6.46 -20.43
N GLN A 345 0.10 5.67 -20.39
CA GLN A 345 0.34 4.73 -19.28
C GLN A 345 0.42 5.44 -17.92
N GLY A 346 1.03 6.63 -17.87
CA GLY A 346 1.07 7.43 -16.63
C GLY A 346 -0.33 7.80 -16.12
N SER A 347 -1.23 8.17 -17.03
CA SER A 347 -2.63 8.50 -16.69
C SER A 347 -3.38 7.30 -16.11
N ILE A 348 -3.15 6.09 -16.64
CA ILE A 348 -3.75 4.86 -16.13
C ILE A 348 -3.20 4.49 -14.76
N VAL A 349 -1.91 4.65 -14.54
CA VAL A 349 -1.30 4.43 -13.20
C VAL A 349 -1.93 5.39 -12.19
N GLY A 350 -2.08 6.67 -12.53
CA GLY A 350 -2.75 7.68 -11.70
C GLY A 350 -4.19 7.30 -11.38
N LEU A 351 -4.97 6.92 -12.40
CA LEU A 351 -6.36 6.48 -12.24
C LEU A 351 -6.49 5.25 -11.33
N ARG A 352 -5.60 4.27 -11.50
CA ARG A 352 -5.55 3.08 -10.66
C ARG A 352 -5.19 3.41 -9.21
N VAL A 353 -4.22 4.30 -8.97
CA VAL A 353 -3.87 4.74 -7.61
C VAL A 353 -5.07 5.40 -6.94
N THR A 354 -5.75 6.32 -7.64
CA THR A 354 -6.97 6.97 -7.13
C THR A 354 -8.06 5.94 -6.80
N ASN A 355 -8.32 5.00 -7.71
CA ASN A 355 -9.26 3.91 -7.52
C ASN A 355 -8.92 3.03 -6.29
N ASN A 356 -7.64 2.72 -6.10
CA ASN A 356 -7.18 1.96 -4.94
C ASN A 356 -7.37 2.73 -3.62
N ARG A 357 -7.15 4.06 -3.63
CA ARG A 357 -7.41 4.89 -2.44
C ARG A 357 -8.90 4.96 -2.12
N LEU A 358 -9.75 5.03 -3.13
CA LEU A 358 -11.21 4.96 -2.95
C LEU A 358 -11.60 3.65 -2.25
N ALA A 359 -11.10 2.50 -2.71
CA ALA A 359 -11.33 1.22 -2.08
C ALA A 359 -10.87 1.22 -0.61
N SER A 360 -9.69 1.80 -0.34
CA SER A 360 -9.12 1.88 1.02
C SER A 360 -9.86 2.86 1.95
N ILE A 361 -10.68 3.75 1.42
CA ILE A 361 -11.57 4.63 2.21
C ILE A 361 -12.90 3.95 2.47
N VAL A 362 -13.54 3.47 1.40
CA VAL A 362 -14.94 3.01 1.44
C VAL A 362 -15.06 1.67 2.15
N THR A 363 -14.15 0.74 1.90
CA THR A 363 -14.29 -0.63 2.42
C THR A 363 -14.16 -0.72 3.93
N PRO A 364 -13.20 -0.07 4.62
CA PRO A 364 -13.15 -0.09 6.08
C PRO A 364 -14.41 0.49 6.72
N VAL A 365 -14.99 1.53 6.12
CA VAL A 365 -16.25 2.12 6.61
C VAL A 365 -17.40 1.12 6.47
N ILE A 366 -17.58 0.51 5.29
CA ILE A 366 -18.61 -0.52 5.09
C ILE A 366 -18.39 -1.70 6.05
N MET A 367 -17.15 -2.16 6.19
CA MET A 367 -16.80 -3.25 7.12
C MET A 367 -17.11 -2.87 8.56
N GLY A 368 -16.83 -1.62 8.97
CA GLY A 368 -17.13 -1.12 10.31
C GLY A 368 -18.62 -1.17 10.62
N TYR A 369 -19.48 -0.69 9.72
CA TYR A 369 -20.93 -0.80 9.87
C TYR A 369 -21.41 -2.26 9.83
N ALA A 370 -20.85 -3.09 8.95
CA ALA A 370 -21.18 -4.51 8.91
C ALA A 370 -20.86 -5.20 10.24
N VAL A 371 -19.70 -4.91 10.83
CA VAL A 371 -19.30 -5.42 12.15
C VAL A 371 -20.22 -4.90 13.25
N GLN A 372 -20.58 -3.62 13.22
CA GLN A 372 -21.45 -3.01 14.23
C GLN A 372 -22.86 -3.62 14.24
N TRP A 373 -23.42 -3.94 13.08
CA TRP A 373 -24.79 -4.47 12.98
C TRP A 373 -24.87 -5.98 13.10
N PHE A 374 -23.87 -6.72 12.62
CA PHE A 374 -23.92 -8.18 12.50
C PHE A 374 -22.90 -8.88 13.40
N GLY A 375 -22.02 -8.15 14.07
CA GLY A 375 -20.91 -8.69 14.86
C GLY A 375 -19.66 -8.98 14.01
N LEU A 376 -18.54 -9.13 14.69
CA LEU A 376 -17.22 -9.13 14.08
C LEU A 376 -17.02 -10.32 13.10
N ALA A 377 -17.42 -11.53 13.49
CA ALA A 377 -17.35 -12.71 12.61
C ALA A 377 -18.24 -12.57 11.37
N ASN A 378 -19.50 -12.13 11.55
CA ASN A 378 -20.42 -11.96 10.43
C ASN A 378 -20.04 -10.81 9.49
N GLY A 379 -19.35 -9.80 9.98
CA GLY A 379 -18.78 -8.73 9.16
C GLY A 379 -17.88 -9.25 8.04
N PHE A 380 -17.08 -10.30 8.30
CA PHE A 380 -16.25 -10.94 7.27
C PHE A 380 -17.10 -11.66 6.21
N TYR A 381 -18.20 -12.31 6.60
CA TYR A 381 -19.11 -12.95 5.64
C TYR A 381 -19.82 -11.93 4.77
N VAL A 382 -20.31 -10.83 5.35
CA VAL A 382 -21.01 -9.77 4.63
C VAL A 382 -20.09 -9.11 3.60
N ILE A 383 -18.90 -8.69 4.02
CA ILE A 383 -17.94 -8.05 3.11
C ILE A 383 -17.46 -9.03 2.03
N GLY A 384 -17.22 -10.29 2.42
CA GLY A 384 -16.84 -11.34 1.48
C GLY A 384 -17.92 -11.59 0.43
N ALA A 385 -19.18 -11.66 0.82
CA ALA A 385 -20.32 -11.84 -0.10
C ALA A 385 -20.43 -10.66 -1.09
N LEU A 386 -20.32 -9.41 -0.59
CA LEU A 386 -20.33 -8.22 -1.45
C LEU A 386 -19.21 -8.24 -2.49
N LEU A 387 -17.98 -8.54 -2.06
CA LEU A 387 -16.82 -8.56 -2.95
C LEU A 387 -16.86 -9.75 -3.92
N LEU A 388 -17.36 -10.92 -3.49
CA LEU A 388 -17.58 -12.07 -4.37
C LEU A 388 -18.66 -11.79 -5.42
N ALA A 389 -19.71 -11.03 -5.07
CA ALA A 389 -20.72 -10.61 -6.04
C ALA A 389 -20.11 -9.72 -7.13
N ILE A 390 -19.17 -8.83 -6.79
CA ILE A 390 -18.41 -8.05 -7.77
C ILE A 390 -17.56 -8.98 -8.65
N CYS A 391 -16.85 -9.96 -8.08
CA CYS A 391 -16.08 -10.93 -8.86
C CYS A 391 -16.97 -11.76 -9.81
N ALA A 392 -18.15 -12.19 -9.36
CA ALA A 392 -19.10 -12.90 -10.20
C ALA A 392 -19.59 -12.04 -11.38
N TRP A 393 -19.91 -10.79 -11.11
CA TRP A 393 -20.26 -9.82 -12.16
C TRP A 393 -19.11 -9.62 -13.16
N LEU A 394 -17.86 -9.54 -12.69
CA LEU A 394 -16.67 -9.45 -13.55
C LEU A 394 -16.50 -10.73 -14.38
N ALA A 395 -16.72 -11.91 -13.81
CA ALA A 395 -16.65 -13.19 -14.54
C ALA A 395 -17.68 -13.25 -15.68
N ILE A 396 -18.92 -12.82 -15.42
CA ILE A 396 -19.97 -12.71 -16.44
C ILE A 396 -19.57 -11.72 -17.54
N SER A 397 -18.97 -10.57 -17.13
CA SER A 397 -18.52 -9.54 -18.07
C SER A 397 -17.38 -10.03 -18.98
N VAL A 398 -16.40 -10.77 -18.42
CA VAL A 398 -15.30 -11.36 -19.21
C VAL A 398 -15.85 -12.38 -20.23
N ALA A 399 -16.76 -13.25 -19.80
CA ALA A 399 -17.39 -14.22 -20.68
C ALA A 399 -18.20 -13.56 -21.81
N LYS A 400 -18.94 -12.48 -21.49
CA LYS A 400 -19.80 -11.76 -22.46
C LYS A 400 -19.01 -10.94 -23.47
N PHE A 401 -17.92 -10.30 -23.06
CA PHE A 401 -17.13 -9.39 -23.89
C PHE A 401 -15.83 -10.00 -24.43
N GLU A 402 -15.65 -11.32 -24.27
CA GLU A 402 -14.48 -12.07 -24.73
C GLU A 402 -13.13 -11.41 -24.33
N LEU A 403 -13.09 -10.80 -23.15
CA LEU A 403 -11.89 -10.12 -22.63
C LEU A 403 -10.74 -11.11 -22.32
N ASP A 404 -10.98 -12.39 -22.38
CA ASP A 404 -10.00 -13.45 -22.26
C ASP A 404 -9.05 -13.58 -23.46
N ARG A 405 -9.40 -12.94 -24.61
CA ARG A 405 -8.59 -12.90 -25.82
C ARG A 405 -7.64 -11.71 -25.89
N ILE A 406 -7.71 -10.79 -24.92
CA ILE A 406 -6.84 -9.63 -24.79
C ILE A 406 -5.62 -10.00 -23.91
#